data_d0609e228742964a19be38a32420e4b0
#
_entry.id   d0609e228742964a19be38a32420e4b0
#
_cell.length_a   1.000
_cell.length_b   1.000
_cell.length_c   1.000
_cell.angle_alpha   90.00
_cell.angle_beta   90.00
_cell.angle_gamma   90.00
#
_symmetry.space_group_name_H-M   'P 1'
#
loop_
_entity.id
_entity.type
_entity.pdbx_description
1 polymer ?
#
loop_
_entity_poly.entity_id
_entity_poly.type
_entity_poly.pdbx_seq_one_letter_code
_entity_poly.pdbx_strand_id
1 'polypeptide(L)'
;MDIGFVVEASDSVTPEVWTDFLGIVKRTVDRFQVAPQSVNVGMVTFGTNATIVFNFNSLPDEILNNYEVKRLVDTATLQGGPSRLDRALKTAYKSLFNEKNGMRKWVPKVCTA
;
A
#
# COMPACT_ATOMS: atom_id res chain seq x y z
N MET A 1 11.55 -5.47 -7.10
CA MET A 1 11.14 -5.48 -5.68
C MET A 1 9.66 -5.12 -5.59
N ASP A 2 8.90 -5.85 -4.82
CA ASP A 2 7.51 -5.54 -4.54
C ASP A 2 7.40 -5.00 -3.12
N ILE A 3 6.87 -3.79 -2.96
CA ILE A 3 6.77 -3.10 -1.68
C ILE A 3 5.29 -2.98 -1.31
N GLY A 4 4.92 -3.51 -0.15
CA GLY A 4 3.59 -3.34 0.42
C GLY A 4 3.61 -2.35 1.58
N PHE A 5 2.75 -1.35 1.52
CA PHE A 5 2.53 -0.42 2.63
C PHE A 5 1.33 -0.87 3.44
N VAL A 6 1.50 -0.94 4.76
CA VAL A 6 0.41 -1.22 5.70
C VAL A 6 0.27 0.00 6.59
N VAL A 7 -0.83 0.72 6.48
CA VAL A 7 -1.00 2.05 7.08
C VAL A 7 -2.24 2.06 7.97
N GLU A 8 -2.08 2.58 9.20
CA GLU A 8 -3.18 2.70 10.14
C GLU A 8 -4.18 3.78 9.71
N ALA A 9 -5.46 3.43 9.71
CA ALA A 9 -6.58 4.32 9.38
C ALA A 9 -7.69 4.24 10.43
N SER A 10 -7.31 4.00 11.69
CA SER A 10 -8.23 3.83 12.83
C SER A 10 -8.64 5.15 13.45
N ASP A 11 -9.49 5.09 14.48
CA ASP A 11 -9.93 6.28 15.24
C ASP A 11 -8.77 7.00 15.94
N SER A 12 -7.62 6.34 16.16
CA SER A 12 -6.43 6.96 16.73
C SER A 12 -5.74 7.94 15.79
N VAL A 13 -6.11 7.95 14.51
CA VAL A 13 -5.47 8.78 13.48
C VAL A 13 -6.37 9.98 13.19
N THR A 14 -5.85 11.18 13.46
CA THR A 14 -6.56 12.42 13.11
C THR A 14 -6.43 12.71 11.62
N PRO A 15 -7.31 13.56 11.03
CA PRO A 15 -7.17 13.95 9.63
C PRO A 15 -5.79 14.55 9.29
N GLU A 16 -5.21 15.32 10.18
CA GLU A 16 -3.88 15.93 9.98
C GLU A 16 -2.79 14.86 9.94
N VAL A 17 -2.82 13.91 10.89
CA VAL A 17 -1.87 12.80 10.92
C VAL A 17 -2.06 11.90 9.71
N TRP A 18 -3.31 11.69 9.29
CA TRP A 18 -3.61 10.92 8.07
C TRP A 18 -2.95 11.52 6.84
N THR A 19 -3.06 12.84 6.68
CA THR A 19 -2.40 13.56 5.58
C THR A 19 -0.88 13.36 5.64
N ASP A 20 -0.31 13.41 6.86
CA ASP A 20 1.12 13.17 7.05
C ASP A 20 1.52 11.75 6.67
N PHE A 21 0.71 10.75 7.03
CA PHE A 21 0.96 9.35 6.66
C PHE A 21 0.99 9.18 5.16
N LEU A 22 0.00 9.72 4.46
CA LEU A 22 -0.04 9.65 2.99
C LEU A 22 1.18 10.36 2.37
N GLY A 23 1.58 11.48 2.94
CA GLY A 23 2.78 12.20 2.51
C GLY A 23 4.05 11.37 2.68
N ILE A 24 4.17 10.64 3.80
CA ILE A 24 5.31 9.75 4.04
C ILE A 24 5.33 8.62 3.00
N VAL A 25 4.18 8.00 2.73
CA VAL A 25 4.08 6.93 1.73
C VAL A 25 4.52 7.45 0.36
N LYS A 26 4.02 8.62 -0.05
CA LYS A 26 4.36 9.21 -1.36
C LYS A 26 5.85 9.55 -1.45
N ARG A 27 6.45 10.10 -0.39
CA ARG A 27 7.88 10.39 -0.36
C ARG A 27 8.73 9.12 -0.40
N THR A 28 8.25 8.06 0.25
CA THR A 28 8.96 6.78 0.23
C THR A 28 8.91 6.18 -1.17
N VAL A 29 7.76 6.26 -1.85
CA VAL A 29 7.63 5.80 -3.24
C VAL A 29 8.63 6.52 -4.15
N ASP A 30 8.83 7.82 -3.94
CA ASP A 30 9.75 8.62 -4.77
C ASP A 30 11.24 8.27 -4.54
N ARG A 31 11.57 7.48 -3.53
CA ARG A 31 12.93 6.97 -3.35
C ARG A 31 13.26 5.82 -4.31
N PHE A 32 12.26 5.30 -5.00
CA PHE A 32 12.41 4.17 -5.91
C PHE A 32 11.92 4.57 -7.30
N GLN A 33 12.37 3.83 -8.30
CA GLN A 33 11.82 3.96 -9.65
C GLN A 33 10.75 2.89 -9.81
N VAL A 34 9.48 3.30 -9.82
CA VAL A 34 8.36 2.39 -10.05
C VAL A 34 8.25 2.10 -11.54
N ALA A 35 8.38 0.83 -11.89
CA ALA A 35 8.32 0.38 -13.28
C ALA A 35 8.06 -1.13 -13.31
N PRO A 36 7.56 -1.68 -14.44
CA PRO A 36 7.23 -3.12 -14.52
C PRO A 36 8.38 -4.06 -14.17
N GLN A 37 9.61 -3.68 -14.50
CA GLN A 37 10.79 -4.52 -14.25
C GLN A 37 11.68 -3.97 -13.13
N SER A 38 11.16 -3.10 -12.30
CA SER A 38 11.86 -2.52 -11.17
C SER A 38 11.01 -2.66 -9.91
N VAL A 39 10.55 -1.56 -9.32
CA VAL A 39 9.76 -1.57 -8.09
C VAL A 39 8.27 -1.50 -8.43
N ASN A 40 7.47 -2.37 -7.80
CA ASN A 40 6.02 -2.29 -7.82
C ASN A 40 5.51 -2.09 -6.39
N VAL A 41 4.34 -1.49 -6.24
CA VAL A 41 3.83 -1.04 -4.94
C VAL A 41 2.38 -1.51 -4.76
N GLY A 42 2.06 -1.94 -3.55
CA GLY A 42 0.70 -2.18 -3.10
C GLY A 42 0.47 -1.52 -1.75
N MET A 43 -0.77 -1.32 -1.36
CA MET A 43 -1.11 -0.64 -0.11
C MET A 43 -2.34 -1.22 0.54
N VAL A 44 -2.26 -1.41 1.85
CA VAL A 44 -3.36 -1.84 2.72
C VAL A 44 -3.53 -0.79 3.81
N THR A 45 -4.76 -0.43 4.10
CA THR A 45 -5.10 0.37 5.28
C THR A 45 -5.86 -0.47 6.28
N PHE A 46 -5.77 -0.13 7.57
CA PHE A 46 -6.46 -0.88 8.59
C PHE A 46 -7.04 0.02 9.69
N GLY A 47 -8.21 -0.34 10.13
CA GLY A 47 -8.88 0.11 11.33
C GLY A 47 -9.47 -1.14 11.97
N THR A 48 -10.79 -1.24 12.07
CA THR A 48 -11.46 -2.49 12.48
C THR A 48 -11.19 -3.61 11.50
N ASN A 49 -11.19 -3.31 10.21
CA ASN A 49 -10.89 -4.26 9.13
C ASN A 49 -9.72 -3.75 8.30
N ALA A 50 -9.06 -4.68 7.61
CA ALA A 50 -8.03 -4.34 6.65
C ALA A 50 -8.65 -4.20 5.26
N THR A 51 -8.20 -3.18 4.51
CA THR A 51 -8.70 -2.88 3.17
C THR A 51 -7.51 -2.74 2.22
N ILE A 52 -7.53 -3.46 1.11
CA ILE A 52 -6.54 -3.27 0.05
C ILE A 52 -6.92 -2.01 -0.72
N VAL A 53 -6.09 -0.97 -0.64
CA VAL A 53 -6.29 0.28 -1.37
C VAL A 53 -5.96 0.05 -2.84
N PHE A 54 -4.81 -0.56 -3.10
CA PHE A 54 -4.42 -1.01 -4.42
C PHE A 54 -3.43 -2.15 -4.28
N ASN A 55 -3.38 -3.01 -5.29
CA ASN A 55 -2.48 -4.16 -5.32
C ASN A 55 -1.47 -4.03 -6.46
N PHE A 56 -0.62 -5.03 -6.62
CA PHE A 56 0.44 -4.99 -7.64
C PHE A 56 -0.08 -5.07 -9.07
N ASN A 57 -1.36 -5.37 -9.27
CA ASN A 57 -2.02 -5.41 -10.58
C ASN A 57 -2.91 -4.20 -10.85
N SER A 58 -2.98 -3.22 -9.92
CA SER A 58 -3.92 -2.10 -10.05
C SER A 58 -3.58 -1.18 -11.23
N LEU A 59 -2.31 -1.14 -11.64
CA LEU A 59 -1.88 -0.34 -12.79
C LEU A 59 -1.32 -1.26 -13.87
N PRO A 60 -1.77 -1.10 -15.13
CA PRO A 60 -1.15 -1.81 -16.25
C PRO A 60 0.31 -1.37 -16.44
N ASP A 61 1.12 -2.25 -17.01
CA ASP A 61 2.54 -1.99 -17.22
C ASP A 61 2.81 -0.68 -17.97
N GLU A 62 1.94 -0.32 -18.90
CA GLU A 62 2.08 0.86 -19.74
C GLU A 62 2.02 2.18 -18.98
N ILE A 63 1.34 2.18 -17.80
CA ILE A 63 1.18 3.38 -16.98
C ILE A 63 1.75 3.20 -15.58
N LEU A 64 2.51 2.14 -15.32
CA LEU A 64 3.11 1.89 -14.01
C LEU A 64 4.31 2.83 -13.81
N ASN A 65 4.13 3.86 -13.00
CA ASN A 65 5.17 4.85 -12.68
C ASN A 65 4.88 5.50 -11.33
N ASN A 66 5.82 6.31 -10.86
CA ASN A 66 5.71 6.95 -9.54
C ASN A 66 4.48 7.86 -9.43
N TYR A 67 4.19 8.63 -10.47
CA TYR A 67 3.05 9.56 -10.47
C TYR A 67 1.73 8.82 -10.28
N GLU A 68 1.51 7.74 -11.04
CA GLU A 68 0.26 6.99 -10.98
C GLU A 68 0.11 6.25 -9.65
N VAL A 69 1.21 5.71 -9.09
CA VAL A 69 1.17 5.09 -7.76
C VAL A 69 0.81 6.14 -6.71
N LYS A 70 1.41 7.31 -6.74
CA LYS A 70 1.08 8.37 -5.77
C LYS A 70 -0.37 8.82 -5.89
N ARG A 71 -0.92 8.85 -7.10
CA ARG A 71 -2.34 9.12 -7.32
C ARG A 71 -3.23 8.09 -6.63
N LEU A 72 -2.87 6.81 -6.71
CA LEU A 72 -3.60 5.74 -6.02
C LEU A 72 -3.50 5.86 -4.49
N VAL A 73 -2.35 6.28 -3.97
CA VAL A 73 -2.20 6.52 -2.52
C VAL A 73 -3.24 7.54 -2.04
N ASP A 74 -3.51 8.56 -2.82
CA ASP A 74 -4.48 9.59 -2.45
C ASP A 74 -5.93 9.10 -2.49
N THR A 75 -6.21 7.91 -3.01
CA THR A 75 -7.56 7.32 -2.96
C THR A 75 -7.87 6.68 -1.61
N ALA A 76 -6.87 6.48 -0.76
CA ALA A 76 -7.07 5.90 0.57
C ALA A 76 -7.85 6.85 1.48
N THR A 77 -8.72 6.27 2.33
CA THR A 77 -9.58 7.05 3.24
C THR A 77 -9.43 6.54 4.66
N LEU A 78 -9.65 7.44 5.63
CA LEU A 78 -9.76 7.06 7.03
C LEU A 78 -10.98 6.15 7.22
N GLN A 79 -10.79 5.05 7.97
CA GLN A 79 -11.85 4.08 8.21
C GLN A 79 -12.50 4.25 9.58
N GLY A 80 -11.70 4.67 10.58
CA GLY A 80 -12.15 4.71 11.97
C GLY A 80 -12.13 3.33 12.62
N GLY A 81 -12.70 3.25 13.83
CA GLY A 81 -12.77 2.03 14.63
C GLY A 81 -11.45 1.71 15.34
N PRO A 82 -11.42 0.61 16.13
CA PRO A 82 -10.20 0.19 16.82
C PRO A 82 -9.14 -0.29 15.84
N SER A 83 -7.87 -0.11 16.22
CA SER A 83 -6.74 -0.57 15.41
C SER A 83 -6.56 -2.08 15.51
N ARG A 84 -6.56 -2.76 14.37
CA ARG A 84 -6.37 -4.21 14.28
C ARG A 84 -5.19 -4.54 13.36
N LEU A 85 -3.98 -4.30 13.87
CA LEU A 85 -2.75 -4.56 13.13
C LEU A 85 -2.61 -6.04 12.74
N ASP A 86 -3.08 -6.95 13.60
CA ASP A 86 -3.06 -8.38 13.31
C ASP A 86 -3.83 -8.71 12.02
N ARG A 87 -5.00 -8.10 11.82
CA ARG A 87 -5.78 -8.28 10.60
C ARG A 87 -5.09 -7.70 9.37
N ALA A 88 -4.44 -6.55 9.54
CA ALA A 88 -3.71 -5.90 8.46
C ALA A 88 -2.54 -6.75 7.97
N LEU A 89 -1.75 -7.28 8.90
CA LEU A 89 -0.62 -8.14 8.54
C LEU A 89 -1.09 -9.43 7.88
N LYS A 90 -2.19 -10.01 8.36
CA LYS A 90 -2.77 -11.20 7.74
C LYS A 90 -3.25 -10.91 6.32
N THR A 91 -3.90 -9.77 6.10
CA THR A 91 -4.36 -9.35 4.77
C THR A 91 -3.19 -9.11 3.84
N ALA A 92 -2.14 -8.45 4.32
CA ALA A 92 -0.93 -8.23 3.52
C ALA A 92 -0.31 -9.56 3.10
N TYR A 93 -0.16 -10.48 4.05
CA TYR A 93 0.46 -11.78 3.78
C TYR A 93 -0.38 -12.64 2.84
N LYS A 94 -1.70 -12.75 3.08
CA LYS A 94 -2.56 -13.69 2.34
C LYS A 94 -3.14 -13.11 1.06
N SER A 95 -3.37 -11.81 1.01
CA SER A 95 -4.12 -11.18 -0.07
C SER A 95 -3.29 -10.24 -0.93
N LEU A 96 -2.48 -9.36 -0.31
CA LEU A 96 -1.67 -8.43 -1.08
C LEU A 96 -0.46 -9.12 -1.70
N PHE A 97 0.33 -9.82 -0.88
CA PHE A 97 1.52 -10.53 -1.34
C PHE A 97 1.15 -11.90 -1.88
N ASN A 98 0.45 -11.92 -3.01
CA ASN A 98 0.19 -13.14 -3.74
C ASN A 98 0.22 -12.87 -5.25
N GLU A 99 0.44 -13.92 -6.04
CA GLU A 99 0.60 -13.80 -7.49
C GLU A 99 -0.69 -13.36 -8.19
N LYS A 100 -1.85 -13.65 -7.60
CA LYS A 100 -3.15 -13.25 -8.16
C LYS A 100 -3.34 -11.73 -8.11
N ASN A 101 -2.72 -11.06 -7.12
CA ASN A 101 -2.73 -9.61 -6.99
C ASN A 101 -1.48 -8.96 -7.58
N GLY A 102 -0.74 -9.69 -8.40
CA GLY A 102 0.39 -9.15 -9.15
C GLY A 102 1.75 -9.27 -8.46
N MET A 103 1.83 -9.96 -7.30
CA MET A 103 3.12 -10.19 -6.68
C MET A 103 4.02 -10.99 -7.61
N ARG A 104 5.24 -10.49 -7.87
CA ARG A 104 6.19 -11.14 -8.76
C ARG A 104 6.95 -12.22 -7.99
N LYS A 105 7.01 -13.41 -8.58
CA LYS A 105 7.52 -14.61 -7.92
C LYS A 105 9.00 -14.52 -7.54
N TRP A 106 9.81 -13.90 -8.39
CA TRP A 106 11.26 -13.91 -8.25
C TRP A 106 11.85 -12.59 -7.79
N VAL A 107 11.04 -11.68 -7.26
CA VAL A 107 11.45 -10.35 -6.83
C VAL A 107 11.39 -10.27 -5.30
N PRO A 108 12.37 -9.66 -4.63
CA PRO A 108 12.30 -9.44 -3.18
C PRO A 108 11.04 -8.65 -2.79
N LYS A 109 10.46 -9.00 -1.64
CA LYS A 109 9.23 -8.39 -1.15
C LYS A 109 9.51 -7.70 0.18
N VAL A 110 8.92 -6.50 0.34
CA VAL A 110 9.04 -5.71 1.56
C VAL A 110 7.64 -5.27 2.00
N CYS A 111 7.34 -5.41 3.29
CA CYS A 111 6.13 -4.89 3.91
C CYS A 111 6.53 -3.86 4.95
N THR A 112 5.89 -2.67 4.93
CA THR A 112 6.17 -1.60 5.88
C THR A 112 4.89 -0.96 6.37
N ALA A 113 4.89 -0.52 7.62
CA ALA A 113 3.74 0.13 8.26
C ALA A 113 3.96 1.63 8.39
#